data_9dee1710e94ddb0f204548c40edaa925
#
_entry.id   9dee1710e94ddb0f204548c40edaa925
#
_cell.length_a   1.000
_cell.length_b   1.000
_cell.length_c   1.000
_cell.angle_alpha   90.00
_cell.angle_beta   90.00
_cell.angle_gamma   90.00
#
_symmetry.space_group_name_H-M   'P 1'
#
loop_
_entity.id
_entity.type
_entity.pdbx_description
1 polymer ?
#
loop_
_entity_poly.entity_id
_entity_poly.type
_entity_poly.pdbx_seq_one_letter_code
_entity_poly.pdbx_strand_id
1 'polypeptide(L)'
;SRAEVLDAVNFIFRQIMTEELGRITYDENAALYVGASYPESEKNETEILLLDTKSEEEDTGLSVRSGSQTAKELEVRLIAQRIGELMESQQIVDKETGMLRPVRYQDIVILTRSPAGWTDTVTRILQEEGLPILAESADGYFETLEIGWMMDYLRVLDNFRQDIPLVAVLKSPFGRMTNEELAQIRELNTEVPFYQNVLETADPEKKTDLPAGILKKVRDVFGWLFYFRERIPYTAIHDLLWEIMKKTGYRDYIAAMPGGKGRRANLDMLITRAKAFEATSYKGLYHFVRYIDQLKKYNVDFGEAGLYDEQTDAVRLMSIHKSKGLEFPVVIVTGMGKR
;
A
#
# COMPACT_ATOMS: atom_id res chain seq x y z
N SER A 1 -22.39 5.32 -19.46
CA SER A 1 -23.15 5.13 -18.19
C SER A 1 -24.64 5.05 -18.49
N ARG A 2 -25.41 4.39 -17.62
CA ARG A 2 -26.87 4.33 -17.65
C ARG A 2 -27.49 5.70 -17.40
N ALA A 3 -28.73 5.89 -17.84
CA ALA A 3 -29.46 7.16 -17.68
C ALA A 3 -29.55 7.58 -16.21
N GLU A 4 -29.93 6.66 -15.33
CA GLU A 4 -30.13 6.90 -13.89
C GLU A 4 -28.86 7.47 -13.21
N VAL A 5 -27.68 6.98 -13.60
CA VAL A 5 -26.41 7.49 -13.11
C VAL A 5 -26.12 8.90 -13.63
N LEU A 6 -26.35 9.13 -14.91
CA LEU A 6 -26.12 10.45 -15.52
C LEU A 6 -27.09 11.50 -15.00
N ASP A 7 -28.36 11.13 -14.80
CA ASP A 7 -29.38 12.02 -14.26
C ASP A 7 -29.04 12.42 -12.79
N ALA A 8 -28.57 11.46 -11.99
CA ALA A 8 -28.13 11.76 -10.61
C ALA A 8 -26.91 12.70 -10.62
N VAL A 9 -25.92 12.46 -11.49
CA VAL A 9 -24.76 13.34 -11.65
C VAL A 9 -25.18 14.72 -12.08
N ASN A 10 -26.02 14.84 -13.12
CA ASN A 10 -26.54 16.11 -13.59
C ASN A 10 -27.34 16.85 -12.51
N PHE A 11 -28.15 16.13 -11.73
CA PHE A 11 -28.91 16.69 -10.64
C PHE A 11 -27.99 17.30 -9.56
N ILE A 12 -26.94 16.59 -9.14
CA ILE A 12 -25.98 17.06 -8.14
C ILE A 12 -25.21 18.27 -8.68
N PHE A 13 -24.66 18.18 -9.90
CA PHE A 13 -23.83 19.25 -10.46
C PHE A 13 -24.60 20.53 -10.74
N ARG A 14 -25.88 20.46 -11.13
CA ARG A 14 -26.75 21.66 -11.26
C ARG A 14 -26.90 22.41 -9.94
N GLN A 15 -26.79 21.74 -8.80
CA GLN A 15 -26.93 22.39 -7.48
C GLN A 15 -25.61 22.96 -6.96
N ILE A 16 -24.47 22.31 -7.26
CA ILE A 16 -23.16 22.69 -6.66
C ILE A 16 -22.25 23.46 -7.62
N MET A 17 -22.42 23.33 -8.93
CA MET A 17 -21.60 24.05 -9.92
C MET A 17 -22.29 25.36 -10.31
N THR A 18 -21.95 26.42 -9.58
CA THR A 18 -22.36 27.79 -9.86
C THR A 18 -21.16 28.65 -10.24
N GLU A 19 -21.40 29.83 -10.81
CA GLU A 19 -20.32 30.78 -11.12
C GLU A 19 -19.47 31.14 -9.91
N GLU A 20 -20.09 31.18 -8.71
CA GLU A 20 -19.41 31.50 -7.46
C GLU A 20 -18.53 30.33 -6.98
N LEU A 21 -18.98 29.09 -7.10
CA LEU A 21 -18.29 27.92 -6.54
C LEU A 21 -17.38 27.22 -7.55
N GLY A 22 -17.78 27.15 -8.83
CA GLY A 22 -17.06 26.41 -9.86
C GLY A 22 -16.55 27.27 -11.01
N ARG A 23 -16.90 28.56 -11.05
CA ARG A 23 -16.65 29.48 -12.16
C ARG A 23 -17.21 29.00 -13.50
N ILE A 24 -18.18 28.09 -13.45
CA ILE A 24 -18.85 27.48 -14.61
C ILE A 24 -20.30 27.33 -14.25
N THR A 25 -21.19 27.78 -15.15
CA THR A 25 -22.61 27.48 -15.06
C THR A 25 -22.87 26.10 -15.68
N TYR A 26 -23.43 25.19 -14.88
CA TYR A 26 -23.76 23.84 -15.35
C TYR A 26 -25.08 23.87 -16.11
N ASP A 27 -25.00 24.15 -17.42
CA ASP A 27 -26.11 24.24 -18.36
C ASP A 27 -26.28 22.95 -19.18
N GLU A 28 -27.14 22.99 -20.18
CA GLU A 28 -27.39 21.87 -21.07
C GLU A 28 -26.17 21.47 -21.91
N ASN A 29 -25.19 22.37 -22.14
CA ASN A 29 -23.96 22.05 -22.86
C ASN A 29 -22.94 21.34 -21.96
N ALA A 30 -22.99 21.58 -20.66
CA ALA A 30 -22.17 20.91 -19.67
C ALA A 30 -22.77 19.58 -19.17
N ALA A 31 -24.07 19.39 -19.36
CA ALA A 31 -24.77 18.20 -18.89
C ALA A 31 -24.34 16.93 -19.63
N LEU A 32 -24.39 15.81 -18.89
CA LEU A 32 -24.06 14.50 -19.44
C LEU A 32 -25.30 13.85 -20.08
N TYR A 33 -25.11 13.25 -21.24
CA TYR A 33 -26.17 12.59 -22.00
C TYR A 33 -25.83 11.11 -22.24
N VAL A 34 -26.88 10.29 -22.34
CA VAL A 34 -26.75 8.85 -22.62
C VAL A 34 -26.19 8.64 -24.03
N GLY A 35 -25.00 8.01 -24.09
CA GLY A 35 -24.34 7.68 -25.34
C GLY A 35 -24.34 6.20 -25.70
N ALA A 36 -24.87 5.32 -24.84
CA ALA A 36 -24.89 3.87 -25.04
C ALA A 36 -26.26 3.29 -24.64
N SER A 37 -26.70 2.27 -25.37
CA SER A 37 -27.91 1.52 -25.05
C SER A 37 -27.60 0.37 -24.09
N TYR A 38 -28.44 0.21 -23.07
CA TYR A 38 -28.33 -0.87 -22.08
C TYR A 38 -29.66 -1.64 -22.02
N PRO A 39 -29.65 -2.95 -21.75
CA PRO A 39 -30.86 -3.71 -21.43
C PRO A 39 -31.59 -3.09 -20.24
N GLU A 40 -32.91 -3.18 -20.24
CA GLU A 40 -33.69 -2.81 -19.05
C GLU A 40 -33.28 -3.67 -17.87
N SER A 41 -33.10 -3.03 -16.73
CA SER A 41 -32.72 -3.66 -15.47
C SER A 41 -33.34 -2.84 -14.34
N GLU A 42 -33.74 -3.52 -13.29
CA GLU A 42 -34.28 -2.90 -12.09
C GLU A 42 -33.14 -2.49 -11.14
N LYS A 43 -33.40 -1.53 -10.25
CA LYS A 43 -32.47 -1.11 -9.17
C LYS A 43 -31.15 -0.51 -9.67
N ASN A 44 -31.20 0.42 -10.61
CA ASN A 44 -30.03 1.13 -11.11
C ASN A 44 -29.88 2.57 -10.56
N GLU A 45 -30.73 2.95 -9.63
CA GLU A 45 -30.74 4.29 -9.05
C GLU A 45 -29.44 4.57 -8.30
N THR A 46 -29.05 5.84 -8.27
CA THR A 46 -27.94 6.30 -7.43
C THR A 46 -28.42 6.40 -5.98
N GLU A 47 -27.74 5.71 -5.09
CA GLU A 47 -28.06 5.65 -3.67
C GLU A 47 -27.17 6.58 -2.87
N ILE A 48 -27.71 7.18 -1.80
CA ILE A 48 -26.97 7.94 -0.82
C ILE A 48 -27.09 7.21 0.52
N LEU A 49 -25.98 6.69 1.02
CA LEU A 49 -25.89 6.05 2.32
C LEU A 49 -25.51 7.11 3.38
N LEU A 50 -26.38 7.34 4.33
CA LEU A 50 -26.18 8.30 5.42
C LEU A 50 -25.89 7.56 6.72
N LEU A 51 -24.80 7.91 7.37
CA LEU A 51 -24.43 7.44 8.69
C LEU A 51 -24.57 8.58 9.69
N ASP A 52 -25.49 8.46 10.65
CA ASP A 52 -25.57 9.39 11.79
C ASP A 52 -24.68 8.89 12.92
N THR A 53 -23.56 9.59 13.14
CA THR A 53 -22.59 9.26 14.19
C THR A 53 -22.93 9.88 15.55
N LYS A 54 -24.02 10.62 15.66
CA LYS A 54 -24.42 11.30 16.90
C LYS A 54 -25.40 10.49 17.76
N SER A 55 -25.95 9.39 17.24
CA SER A 55 -27.00 8.59 17.90
C SER A 55 -26.49 7.41 18.73
N GLU A 56 -25.24 7.44 19.23
CA GLU A 56 -24.68 6.31 20.00
C GLU A 56 -25.31 6.10 21.42
N GLU A 57 -26.33 6.82 21.81
CA GLU A 57 -26.90 6.66 23.18
C GLU A 57 -28.24 5.92 23.28
N GLU A 58 -28.97 5.62 22.21
CA GLU A 58 -30.24 4.88 22.33
C GLU A 58 -30.54 3.93 21.14
N ASP A 59 -30.52 2.63 21.46
CA ASP A 59 -31.41 1.60 20.92
C ASP A 59 -31.26 1.15 19.46
N THR A 60 -30.16 0.47 19.12
CA THR A 60 -30.23 -0.55 18.10
C THR A 60 -29.60 -1.85 18.62
N GLY A 61 -30.43 -2.93 18.64
CA GLY A 61 -30.12 -4.25 19.21
C GLY A 61 -28.93 -5.03 18.60
N LEU A 62 -27.92 -4.34 18.12
CA LEU A 62 -26.61 -4.87 17.77
C LEU A 62 -25.69 -4.65 18.98
N SER A 63 -25.43 -5.72 19.71
CA SER A 63 -24.49 -5.74 20.82
C SER A 63 -23.11 -5.25 20.38
N VAL A 64 -22.84 -3.96 20.58
CA VAL A 64 -21.52 -3.34 20.37
C VAL A 64 -20.57 -3.94 21.41
N ARG A 65 -19.62 -4.74 20.95
CA ARG A 65 -18.45 -5.11 21.75
C ARG A 65 -17.65 -3.84 22.04
N SER A 66 -17.57 -3.53 23.32
CA SER A 66 -16.89 -2.40 23.95
C SER A 66 -15.52 -2.06 23.29
N GLY A 67 -15.51 -0.95 22.55
CA GLY A 67 -14.36 -0.28 21.97
C GLY A 67 -14.88 0.79 21.04
N SER A 68 -14.65 2.10 21.32
CA SER A 68 -15.18 3.19 20.49
C SER A 68 -14.75 3.02 19.03
N GLN A 69 -15.68 2.61 18.17
CA GLN A 69 -15.45 2.53 16.73
C GLN A 69 -15.36 3.94 16.17
N THR A 70 -14.39 4.19 15.31
CA THR A 70 -14.28 5.47 14.63
C THR A 70 -15.39 5.61 13.59
N ALA A 71 -15.83 6.84 13.30
CA ALA A 71 -16.82 7.12 12.25
C ALA A 71 -16.41 6.47 10.90
N LYS A 72 -15.11 6.38 10.63
CA LYS A 72 -14.58 5.71 9.46
C LYS A 72 -14.82 4.19 9.48
N GLU A 73 -14.65 3.54 10.61
CA GLU A 73 -14.91 2.09 10.74
C GLU A 73 -16.38 1.77 10.54
N LEU A 74 -17.27 2.62 11.07
CA LEU A 74 -18.71 2.48 10.86
C LEU A 74 -19.08 2.67 9.38
N GLU A 75 -18.49 3.66 8.70
CA GLU A 75 -18.70 3.90 7.27
C GLU A 75 -18.27 2.67 6.44
N VAL A 76 -17.12 2.07 6.75
CA VAL A 76 -16.64 0.87 6.05
C VAL A 76 -17.51 -0.35 6.34
N ARG A 77 -18.05 -0.52 7.55
CA ARG A 77 -18.99 -1.61 7.85
C ARG A 77 -20.31 -1.45 7.09
N LEU A 78 -20.80 -0.23 6.96
CA LEU A 78 -22.00 0.06 6.14
C LEU A 78 -21.74 -0.29 4.67
N ILE A 79 -20.56 0.04 4.15
CA ILE A 79 -20.14 -0.35 2.79
C ILE A 79 -20.07 -1.87 2.67
N ALA A 80 -19.49 -2.58 3.63
CA ALA A 80 -19.40 -4.04 3.62
C ALA A 80 -20.78 -4.70 3.59
N GLN A 81 -21.70 -4.21 4.42
CA GLN A 81 -23.10 -4.68 4.43
C GLN A 81 -23.74 -4.45 3.04
N ARG A 82 -23.59 -3.24 2.46
CA ARG A 82 -24.19 -2.94 1.16
C ARG A 82 -23.61 -3.81 0.04
N ILE A 83 -22.31 -4.11 0.08
CA ILE A 83 -21.69 -5.04 -0.87
C ILE A 83 -22.33 -6.42 -0.75
N GLY A 84 -22.56 -6.93 0.46
CA GLY A 84 -23.27 -8.20 0.69
C GLY A 84 -24.65 -8.23 0.03
N GLU A 85 -25.47 -7.18 0.24
CA GLU A 85 -26.80 -7.04 -0.35
C GLU A 85 -26.76 -6.98 -1.89
N LEU A 86 -25.76 -6.28 -2.46
CA LEU A 86 -25.58 -6.21 -3.90
C LEU A 86 -25.18 -7.56 -4.50
N MET A 87 -24.34 -8.32 -3.80
CA MET A 87 -23.95 -9.68 -4.24
C MET A 87 -25.14 -10.64 -4.31
N GLU A 88 -26.16 -10.45 -3.47
CA GLU A 88 -27.35 -11.31 -3.45
C GLU A 88 -28.40 -10.93 -4.52
N SER A 89 -28.52 -9.65 -4.84
CA SER A 89 -29.67 -9.20 -5.61
C SER A 89 -29.35 -8.42 -6.90
N GLN A 90 -28.14 -7.89 -7.06
CA GLN A 90 -27.82 -7.02 -8.17
C GLN A 90 -27.40 -7.78 -9.41
N GLN A 91 -27.93 -7.34 -10.58
CA GLN A 91 -27.50 -7.81 -11.89
C GLN A 91 -26.83 -6.69 -12.68
N ILE A 92 -25.81 -7.06 -13.42
CA ILE A 92 -25.05 -6.16 -14.30
C ILE A 92 -25.05 -6.70 -15.73
N VAL A 93 -24.76 -5.82 -16.68
CA VAL A 93 -24.59 -6.21 -18.08
C VAL A 93 -23.17 -6.71 -18.29
N ASP A 94 -23.04 -7.94 -18.72
CA ASP A 94 -21.76 -8.51 -19.14
C ASP A 94 -21.29 -7.83 -20.45
N LYS A 95 -20.05 -7.34 -20.46
CA LYS A 95 -19.50 -6.58 -21.59
C LYS A 95 -19.31 -7.41 -22.88
N GLU A 96 -19.06 -8.71 -22.72
CA GLU A 96 -18.77 -9.58 -23.86
C GLU A 96 -20.04 -10.12 -24.47
N THR A 97 -21.02 -10.50 -23.66
CA THR A 97 -22.27 -11.12 -24.13
C THR A 97 -23.42 -10.14 -24.29
N GLY A 98 -23.35 -8.97 -23.66
CA GLY A 98 -24.44 -8.01 -23.60
C GLY A 98 -25.66 -8.46 -22.75
N MET A 99 -25.56 -9.60 -22.08
CA MET A 99 -26.63 -10.17 -21.25
C MET A 99 -26.48 -9.77 -19.78
N LEU A 100 -27.57 -9.84 -19.02
CA LEU A 100 -27.55 -9.65 -17.57
C LEU A 100 -26.92 -10.86 -16.90
N ARG A 101 -26.04 -10.62 -15.93
CA ARG A 101 -25.46 -11.62 -15.02
C ARG A 101 -25.42 -11.10 -13.58
N PRO A 102 -25.37 -11.98 -12.59
CA PRO A 102 -25.11 -11.58 -11.21
C PRO A 102 -23.80 -10.77 -11.11
N VAL A 103 -23.78 -9.79 -10.20
CA VAL A 103 -22.57 -9.02 -9.88
C VAL A 103 -21.52 -9.94 -9.27
N ARG A 104 -20.23 -9.63 -9.49
CA ARG A 104 -19.07 -10.28 -8.86
C ARG A 104 -18.29 -9.24 -8.08
N TYR A 105 -17.44 -9.66 -7.16
CA TYR A 105 -16.61 -8.71 -6.40
C TYR A 105 -15.74 -7.83 -7.29
N GLN A 106 -15.20 -8.37 -8.39
CA GLN A 106 -14.39 -7.61 -9.37
C GLN A 106 -15.14 -6.49 -10.09
N ASP A 107 -16.47 -6.52 -10.09
CA ASP A 107 -17.32 -5.51 -10.71
C ASP A 107 -17.53 -4.28 -9.81
N ILE A 108 -17.11 -4.38 -8.53
CA ILE A 108 -17.32 -3.37 -7.50
C ILE A 108 -16.02 -2.63 -7.24
N VAL A 109 -16.09 -1.29 -7.28
CA VAL A 109 -14.97 -0.42 -6.90
C VAL A 109 -15.38 0.52 -5.78
N ILE A 110 -14.51 0.66 -4.78
CA ILE A 110 -14.61 1.69 -3.75
C ILE A 110 -13.65 2.81 -4.13
N LEU A 111 -14.18 4.01 -4.34
CA LEU A 111 -13.42 5.20 -4.70
C LEU A 111 -13.30 6.13 -3.51
N THR A 112 -12.10 6.63 -3.30
CA THR A 112 -11.83 7.68 -2.31
C THR A 112 -10.98 8.78 -2.93
N ARG A 113 -11.04 9.99 -2.39
CA ARG A 113 -10.19 11.09 -2.86
C ARG A 113 -8.71 10.77 -2.68
N SER A 114 -8.35 10.22 -1.51
CA SER A 114 -7.00 9.76 -1.20
C SER A 114 -7.08 8.42 -0.46
N PRO A 115 -6.47 7.35 -0.96
CA PRO A 115 -6.40 6.07 -0.27
C PRO A 115 -5.63 6.14 1.05
N ALA A 116 -4.68 7.08 1.18
CA ALA A 116 -3.91 7.26 2.42
C ALA A 116 -4.82 7.39 3.64
N GLY A 117 -4.62 6.51 4.61
CA GLY A 117 -5.42 6.40 5.82
C GLY A 117 -6.81 5.74 5.64
N TRP A 118 -7.19 5.28 4.43
CA TRP A 118 -8.36 4.44 4.20
C TRP A 118 -8.00 2.97 3.99
N THR A 119 -6.91 2.71 3.30
CA THR A 119 -6.49 1.37 2.86
C THR A 119 -6.49 0.37 4.00
N ASP A 120 -5.82 0.66 5.12
CA ASP A 120 -5.71 -0.29 6.24
C ASP A 120 -7.07 -0.57 6.87
N THR A 121 -7.89 0.48 7.08
CA THR A 121 -9.22 0.33 7.70
C THR A 121 -10.17 -0.47 6.79
N VAL A 122 -10.19 -0.13 5.49
CA VAL A 122 -11.07 -0.81 4.51
C VAL A 122 -10.62 -2.26 4.34
N THR A 123 -9.31 -2.51 4.18
CA THR A 123 -8.78 -3.86 4.02
C THR A 123 -9.08 -4.73 5.22
N ARG A 124 -8.82 -4.22 6.43
CA ARG A 124 -9.07 -4.97 7.66
C ARG A 124 -10.54 -5.32 7.82
N ILE A 125 -11.45 -4.33 7.69
CA ILE A 125 -12.88 -4.55 7.95
C ILE A 125 -13.50 -5.45 6.87
N LEU A 126 -13.19 -5.24 5.59
CA LEU A 126 -13.73 -6.12 4.55
C LEU A 126 -13.24 -7.56 4.72
N GLN A 127 -11.98 -7.76 5.12
CA GLN A 127 -11.45 -9.10 5.44
C GLN A 127 -12.12 -9.71 6.68
N GLU A 128 -12.40 -8.92 7.73
CA GLU A 128 -13.16 -9.36 8.92
C GLU A 128 -14.56 -9.84 8.52
N GLU A 129 -15.21 -9.17 7.56
CA GLU A 129 -16.54 -9.54 7.02
C GLU A 129 -16.47 -10.63 5.93
N GLY A 130 -15.27 -11.17 5.64
CA GLY A 130 -15.07 -12.25 4.66
C GLY A 130 -15.15 -11.80 3.20
N LEU A 131 -15.08 -10.49 2.93
CA LEU A 131 -15.13 -9.94 1.59
C LEU A 131 -13.72 -9.84 0.99
N PRO A 132 -13.48 -10.42 -0.20
CA PRO A 132 -12.19 -10.31 -0.87
C PRO A 132 -11.96 -8.87 -1.34
N ILE A 133 -10.83 -8.30 -0.97
CA ILE A 133 -10.48 -6.91 -1.32
C ILE A 133 -9.11 -6.84 -1.98
N LEU A 134 -9.04 -6.01 -2.98
CA LEU A 134 -7.88 -5.53 -3.70
C LEU A 134 -7.71 -4.04 -3.40
N ALA A 135 -6.92 -3.73 -2.39
CA ALA A 135 -6.54 -2.36 -2.12
C ALA A 135 -5.20 -2.09 -2.80
N GLU A 136 -5.17 -1.10 -3.70
CA GLU A 136 -3.89 -0.53 -4.08
C GLU A 136 -3.29 0.13 -2.83
N SER A 137 -2.05 -0.23 -2.50
CA SER A 137 -1.33 0.42 -1.42
C SER A 137 -1.31 1.93 -1.65
N ALA A 138 -1.73 2.68 -0.63
CA ALA A 138 -1.65 4.14 -0.65
C ALA A 138 -0.20 4.61 -0.64
N ASP A 139 0.69 3.78 -0.14
CA ASP A 139 2.12 3.95 -0.18
C ASP A 139 2.63 3.41 -1.51
N GLY A 140 3.34 4.22 -2.28
CA GLY A 140 3.96 3.80 -3.53
C GLY A 140 4.85 2.57 -3.29
N TYR A 141 5.11 1.79 -4.32
CA TYR A 141 5.94 0.59 -4.29
C TYR A 141 7.20 0.74 -3.42
N PHE A 142 7.88 1.90 -3.52
CA PHE A 142 9.10 2.18 -2.77
C PHE A 142 8.86 2.57 -1.29
N GLU A 143 7.60 2.78 -0.88
CA GLU A 143 7.20 3.07 0.50
C GLU A 143 6.81 1.80 1.26
N THR A 144 6.67 0.67 0.55
CA THR A 144 6.34 -0.60 1.20
C THR A 144 7.44 -1.03 2.14
N LEU A 145 7.06 -1.64 3.26
CA LEU A 145 7.95 -1.99 4.36
C LEU A 145 9.11 -2.90 3.92
N GLU A 146 8.80 -3.91 3.10
CA GLU A 146 9.78 -4.87 2.59
C GLU A 146 10.79 -4.24 1.63
N ILE A 147 10.36 -3.27 0.83
CA ILE A 147 11.25 -2.54 -0.07
C ILE A 147 12.07 -1.52 0.72
N GLY A 148 11.45 -0.81 1.66
CA GLY A 148 12.13 0.13 2.54
C GLY A 148 13.30 -0.52 3.29
N TRP A 149 13.07 -1.64 3.97
CA TRP A 149 14.12 -2.37 4.68
C TRP A 149 15.23 -2.89 3.76
N MET A 150 14.88 -3.38 2.56
CA MET A 150 15.88 -3.83 1.59
C MET A 150 16.72 -2.65 1.07
N MET A 151 16.09 -1.51 0.78
CA MET A 151 16.81 -0.32 0.34
C MET A 151 17.73 0.22 1.44
N ASP A 152 17.30 0.21 2.70
CA ASP A 152 18.17 0.61 3.80
C ASP A 152 19.36 -0.35 3.96
N TYR A 153 19.14 -1.66 3.77
CA TYR A 153 20.23 -2.63 3.75
C TYR A 153 21.25 -2.32 2.63
N LEU A 154 20.78 -2.00 1.41
CA LEU A 154 21.65 -1.62 0.30
C LEU A 154 22.39 -0.30 0.55
N ARG A 155 21.74 0.69 1.19
CA ARG A 155 22.41 1.96 1.59
C ARG A 155 23.52 1.72 2.59
N VAL A 156 23.27 0.89 3.62
CA VAL A 156 24.29 0.52 4.59
C VAL A 156 25.41 -0.28 3.94
N LEU A 157 25.10 -1.18 3.04
CA LEU A 157 26.08 -1.97 2.28
C LEU A 157 27.00 -1.10 1.42
N ASP A 158 26.45 -0.06 0.79
CA ASP A 158 27.19 0.96 0.06
C ASP A 158 28.06 1.83 0.98
N ASN A 159 27.44 2.33 2.08
CA ASN A 159 28.11 3.21 3.02
C ASN A 159 27.62 3.01 4.47
N PHE A 160 28.47 2.42 5.32
CA PHE A 160 28.17 2.20 6.75
C PHE A 160 28.00 3.48 7.58
N ARG A 161 28.46 4.64 7.08
CA ARG A 161 28.46 5.92 7.82
C ARG A 161 27.12 6.67 7.71
N GLN A 162 26.01 5.94 7.66
CA GLN A 162 24.66 6.49 7.56
C GLN A 162 23.83 5.98 8.75
N ASP A 163 23.66 6.81 9.78
CA ASP A 163 23.02 6.41 11.03
C ASP A 163 21.56 5.96 10.82
N ILE A 164 20.78 6.69 10.02
CA ILE A 164 19.35 6.39 9.82
C ILE A 164 19.14 5.03 9.13
N PRO A 165 19.73 4.74 7.97
CA PRO A 165 19.62 3.41 7.35
C PRO A 165 20.19 2.30 8.25
N LEU A 166 21.28 2.56 8.98
CA LEU A 166 21.88 1.59 9.87
C LEU A 166 20.94 1.20 11.01
N VAL A 167 20.30 2.17 11.66
CA VAL A 167 19.28 1.92 12.69
C VAL A 167 18.10 1.14 12.09
N ALA A 168 17.65 1.50 10.88
CA ALA A 168 16.59 0.79 10.21
C ALA A 168 16.94 -0.67 9.93
N VAL A 169 18.16 -0.98 9.48
CA VAL A 169 18.66 -2.35 9.29
C VAL A 169 18.72 -3.12 10.59
N LEU A 170 19.26 -2.52 11.66
CA LEU A 170 19.38 -3.17 12.96
C LEU A 170 18.01 -3.49 13.58
N LYS A 171 16.99 -2.66 13.36
CA LYS A 171 15.60 -2.89 13.79
C LYS A 171 14.84 -3.88 12.91
N SER A 172 15.19 -3.97 11.64
CA SER A 172 14.53 -4.83 10.65
C SER A 172 14.72 -6.33 10.93
N PRO A 173 14.11 -7.22 10.15
CA PRO A 173 14.34 -8.66 10.24
C PRO A 173 15.81 -9.09 10.13
N PHE A 174 16.68 -8.25 9.59
CA PHE A 174 18.11 -8.52 9.53
C PHE A 174 18.78 -8.48 10.91
N GLY A 175 18.46 -7.47 11.74
CA GLY A 175 19.07 -7.28 13.05
C GLY A 175 18.20 -7.68 14.22
N ARG A 176 16.88 -7.52 14.13
CA ARG A 176 15.87 -7.83 15.16
C ARG A 176 16.18 -7.20 16.53
N MET A 177 16.71 -5.98 16.50
CA MET A 177 17.06 -5.24 17.71
C MET A 177 15.88 -4.42 18.22
N THR A 178 15.76 -4.35 19.55
CA THR A 178 14.77 -3.48 20.21
C THR A 178 15.30 -2.05 20.34
N ASN A 179 14.40 -1.11 20.69
CA ASN A 179 14.80 0.29 20.93
C ASN A 179 15.76 0.38 22.13
N GLU A 180 15.54 -0.45 23.16
CA GLU A 180 16.37 -0.51 24.37
C GLU A 180 17.78 -1.01 24.05
N GLU A 181 17.91 -2.02 23.18
CA GLU A 181 19.21 -2.53 22.75
C GLU A 181 19.99 -1.48 21.93
N LEU A 182 19.30 -0.74 21.07
CA LEU A 182 19.91 0.37 20.32
C LEU A 182 20.32 1.53 21.23
N ALA A 183 19.52 1.84 22.26
CA ALA A 183 19.85 2.85 23.24
C ALA A 183 21.12 2.48 24.02
N GLN A 184 21.28 1.22 24.44
CA GLN A 184 22.50 0.75 25.11
C GLN A 184 23.75 0.90 24.23
N ILE A 185 23.64 0.65 22.92
CA ILE A 185 24.76 0.91 21.99
C ILE A 185 25.04 2.41 21.90
N ARG A 186 23.98 3.26 21.89
CA ARG A 186 24.16 4.72 21.84
C ARG A 186 24.85 5.27 23.09
N GLU A 187 24.59 4.68 24.25
CA GLU A 187 25.17 5.07 25.53
C GLU A 187 26.67 4.76 25.65
N LEU A 188 27.24 3.89 24.82
CA LEU A 188 28.68 3.62 24.81
C LEU A 188 29.50 4.92 24.63
N ASN A 189 29.11 5.76 23.70
CA ASN A 189 29.69 7.09 23.49
C ASN A 189 28.68 8.01 22.80
N THR A 190 28.20 9.01 23.52
CA THR A 190 27.22 9.98 23.02
C THR A 190 27.84 11.09 22.16
N GLU A 191 29.15 11.27 22.18
CA GLU A 191 29.87 12.34 21.47
C GLU A 191 30.17 11.98 20.01
N VAL A 192 30.09 10.68 19.66
CA VAL A 192 30.39 10.22 18.30
C VAL A 192 29.11 9.86 17.54
N PRO A 193 29.11 9.86 16.18
CA PRO A 193 28.01 9.34 15.39
C PRO A 193 27.69 7.89 15.75
N PHE A 194 26.41 7.51 15.66
CA PHE A 194 25.93 6.17 16.10
C PHE A 194 26.64 5.03 15.37
N TYR A 195 26.94 5.19 14.08
CA TYR A 195 27.64 4.15 13.32
C TYR A 195 29.01 3.78 13.90
N GLN A 196 29.69 4.70 14.57
CA GLN A 196 30.99 4.39 15.20
C GLN A 196 30.83 3.44 16.39
N ASN A 197 29.84 3.70 17.25
CA ASN A 197 29.52 2.80 18.36
C ASN A 197 29.15 1.39 17.85
N VAL A 198 28.37 1.33 16.76
CA VAL A 198 27.99 0.04 16.15
C VAL A 198 29.20 -0.69 15.56
N LEU A 199 30.10 0.01 14.86
CA LEU A 199 31.33 -0.57 14.31
C LEU A 199 32.24 -1.09 15.42
N GLU A 200 32.38 -0.35 16.53
CA GLU A 200 33.11 -0.80 17.70
C GLU A 200 32.50 -2.05 18.37
N THR A 201 31.16 -2.09 18.40
CA THR A 201 30.42 -3.27 18.90
C THR A 201 30.58 -4.48 17.98
N ALA A 202 30.67 -4.26 16.67
CA ALA A 202 30.87 -5.31 15.68
C ALA A 202 32.29 -5.92 15.74
N ASP A 203 33.30 -5.15 16.16
CA ASP A 203 34.69 -5.56 16.21
C ASP A 203 34.88 -6.60 17.31
N PRO A 204 35.30 -7.84 16.99
CA PRO A 204 35.52 -8.87 17.98
C PRO A 204 36.71 -8.60 18.91
N GLU A 205 37.66 -7.75 18.49
CA GLU A 205 38.85 -7.41 19.29
C GLU A 205 38.56 -6.33 20.34
N LYS A 206 37.48 -5.53 20.13
CA LYS A 206 37.09 -4.51 21.10
C LYS A 206 36.17 -5.08 22.18
N LYS A 207 36.54 -4.77 23.44
CA LYS A 207 35.71 -5.09 24.61
C LYS A 207 34.73 -3.95 24.87
N THR A 208 33.45 -4.28 24.88
CA THR A 208 32.37 -3.36 25.26
C THR A 208 31.58 -4.00 26.41
N ASP A 209 31.04 -3.18 27.31
CA ASP A 209 30.25 -3.66 28.46
C ASP A 209 28.77 -3.96 28.05
N LEU A 210 28.56 -4.34 26.80
CA LEU A 210 27.23 -4.68 26.30
C LEU A 210 26.89 -6.16 26.56
N PRO A 211 25.59 -6.47 26.77
CA PRO A 211 25.12 -7.85 26.87
C PRO A 211 25.53 -8.70 25.67
N ALA A 212 25.89 -9.95 25.89
CA ALA A 212 26.34 -10.89 24.87
C ALA A 212 25.28 -11.05 23.72
N GLY A 213 24.00 -10.92 24.05
CA GLY A 213 22.91 -10.95 23.06
C GLY A 213 22.97 -9.80 22.03
N ILE A 214 23.30 -8.59 22.50
CA ILE A 214 23.46 -7.40 21.64
C ILE A 214 24.69 -7.58 20.75
N LEU A 215 25.83 -7.97 21.36
CA LEU A 215 27.07 -8.21 20.62
C LEU A 215 26.86 -9.22 19.50
N LYS A 216 26.17 -10.33 19.79
CA LYS A 216 25.87 -11.36 18.81
C LYS A 216 25.03 -10.80 17.65
N LYS A 217 23.94 -10.10 17.93
CA LYS A 217 23.06 -9.53 16.89
C LYS A 217 23.82 -8.58 15.96
N VAL A 218 24.61 -7.67 16.53
CA VAL A 218 25.42 -6.73 15.75
C VAL A 218 26.45 -7.46 14.88
N ARG A 219 27.17 -8.41 15.45
CA ARG A 219 28.19 -9.20 14.74
C ARG A 219 27.59 -10.06 13.63
N ASP A 220 26.43 -10.66 13.87
CA ASP A 220 25.71 -11.44 12.85
C ASP A 220 25.33 -10.55 11.65
N VAL A 221 24.79 -9.36 11.89
CA VAL A 221 24.45 -8.39 10.83
C VAL A 221 25.69 -7.94 10.06
N PHE A 222 26.75 -7.55 10.78
CA PHE A 222 27.97 -7.06 10.14
C PHE A 222 28.74 -8.17 9.42
N GLY A 223 28.69 -9.41 9.92
CA GLY A 223 29.23 -10.58 9.20
C GLY A 223 28.63 -10.70 7.80
N TRP A 224 27.31 -10.57 7.67
CA TRP A 224 26.66 -10.55 6.36
C TRP A 224 26.98 -9.30 5.54
N LEU A 225 27.00 -8.12 6.16
CA LEU A 225 27.33 -6.87 5.46
C LEU A 225 28.75 -6.90 4.87
N PHE A 226 29.75 -7.38 5.63
CA PHE A 226 31.12 -7.53 5.13
C PHE A 226 31.20 -8.58 4.02
N TYR A 227 30.54 -9.72 4.20
CA TYR A 227 30.48 -10.78 3.18
C TYR A 227 29.94 -10.27 1.84
N PHE A 228 28.83 -9.52 1.85
CA PHE A 228 28.24 -8.99 0.62
C PHE A 228 29.05 -7.82 0.04
N ARG A 229 29.65 -6.99 0.88
CA ARG A 229 30.44 -5.86 0.46
C ARG A 229 31.67 -6.26 -0.36
N GLU A 230 32.35 -7.32 0.01
CA GLU A 230 33.47 -7.87 -0.74
C GLU A 230 33.05 -8.35 -2.13
N ARG A 231 31.79 -8.70 -2.31
CA ARG A 231 31.23 -9.23 -3.57
C ARG A 231 30.70 -8.17 -4.52
N ILE A 232 30.41 -6.97 -4.02
CA ILE A 232 29.84 -5.86 -4.86
C ILE A 232 30.61 -5.67 -6.17
N PRO A 233 31.95 -5.62 -6.22
CA PRO A 233 32.67 -5.36 -7.46
C PRO A 233 32.52 -6.45 -8.53
N TYR A 234 32.12 -7.66 -8.13
CA TYR A 234 32.15 -8.85 -8.98
C TYR A 234 30.75 -9.47 -9.21
N THR A 235 29.70 -8.89 -8.60
CA THR A 235 28.37 -9.48 -8.64
C THR A 235 27.39 -8.46 -9.21
N ALA A 236 26.56 -8.90 -10.16
CA ALA A 236 25.48 -8.07 -10.66
C ALA A 236 24.49 -7.71 -9.54
N ILE A 237 23.86 -6.52 -9.59
CA ILE A 237 23.00 -6.02 -8.50
C ILE A 237 21.81 -6.95 -8.28
N HIS A 238 21.21 -7.46 -9.36
CA HIS A 238 20.09 -8.38 -9.26
C HIS A 238 20.47 -9.71 -8.62
N ASP A 239 21.69 -10.22 -8.87
CA ASP A 239 22.20 -11.43 -8.23
C ASP A 239 22.56 -11.15 -6.76
N LEU A 240 23.15 -9.99 -6.48
CA LEU A 240 23.44 -9.54 -5.12
C LEU A 240 22.16 -9.47 -4.28
N LEU A 241 21.09 -8.85 -4.81
CA LEU A 241 19.78 -8.80 -4.15
C LEU A 241 19.24 -10.21 -3.87
N TRP A 242 19.30 -11.09 -4.86
CA TRP A 242 18.88 -12.48 -4.70
C TRP A 242 19.68 -13.22 -3.62
N GLU A 243 21.01 -13.08 -3.62
CA GLU A 243 21.87 -13.68 -2.60
C GLU A 243 21.57 -13.14 -1.19
N ILE A 244 21.40 -11.81 -1.04
CA ILE A 244 21.03 -11.20 0.23
C ILE A 244 19.73 -11.83 0.74
N MET A 245 18.66 -11.82 -0.07
CA MET A 245 17.36 -12.33 0.32
C MET A 245 17.40 -13.81 0.72
N LYS A 246 18.16 -14.62 -0.01
CA LYS A 246 18.27 -16.07 0.21
C LYS A 246 19.12 -16.40 1.45
N LYS A 247 20.32 -15.81 1.56
CA LYS A 247 21.27 -16.16 2.61
C LYS A 247 20.87 -15.63 3.99
N THR A 248 20.22 -14.46 4.04
CA THR A 248 19.70 -13.90 5.30
C THR A 248 18.34 -14.46 5.71
N GLY A 249 17.67 -15.25 4.84
CA GLY A 249 16.30 -15.72 5.06
C GLY A 249 15.26 -14.61 4.96
N TYR A 250 15.62 -13.43 4.45
CA TYR A 250 14.74 -12.28 4.37
C TYR A 250 13.48 -12.56 3.55
N ARG A 251 13.62 -13.21 2.40
CA ARG A 251 12.51 -13.56 1.52
C ARG A 251 11.47 -14.47 2.18
N ASP A 252 11.94 -15.44 2.96
CA ASP A 252 11.06 -16.38 3.66
C ASP A 252 10.35 -15.68 4.82
N TYR A 253 11.06 -14.81 5.53
CA TYR A 253 10.46 -13.98 6.58
C TYR A 253 9.34 -13.10 6.02
N ILE A 254 9.59 -12.40 4.92
CA ILE A 254 8.60 -11.53 4.26
C ILE A 254 7.40 -12.34 3.76
N ALA A 255 7.62 -13.54 3.23
CA ALA A 255 6.54 -14.42 2.76
C ALA A 255 5.62 -14.90 3.91
N ALA A 256 6.15 -14.98 5.13
CA ALA A 256 5.39 -15.38 6.33
C ALA A 256 4.59 -14.23 6.97
N MET A 257 4.81 -12.98 6.55
CA MET A 257 4.07 -11.81 7.04
C MET A 257 2.65 -11.77 6.45
N PRO A 258 1.70 -11.04 7.10
CA PRO A 258 0.42 -10.73 6.50
C PRO A 258 0.59 -10.12 5.10
N GLY A 259 -0.17 -10.60 4.11
CA GLY A 259 0.00 -10.19 2.72
C GLY A 259 1.28 -10.70 2.04
N GLY A 260 1.92 -11.74 2.59
CA GLY A 260 3.24 -12.23 2.18
C GLY A 260 3.40 -12.57 0.70
N LYS A 261 2.31 -13.00 0.01
CA LYS A 261 2.36 -13.21 -1.45
C LYS A 261 2.64 -11.90 -2.20
N GLY A 262 1.94 -10.80 -1.85
CA GLY A 262 2.13 -9.47 -2.43
C GLY A 262 3.52 -8.92 -2.13
N ARG A 263 3.92 -8.99 -0.87
CA ARG A 263 5.25 -8.54 -0.42
C ARG A 263 6.40 -9.26 -1.12
N ARG A 264 6.26 -10.57 -1.32
CA ARG A 264 7.25 -11.36 -2.08
C ARG A 264 7.32 -10.92 -3.53
N ALA A 265 6.19 -10.64 -4.18
CA ALA A 265 6.19 -10.12 -5.53
C ALA A 265 6.82 -8.74 -5.64
N ASN A 266 6.66 -7.88 -4.62
CA ASN A 266 7.37 -6.61 -4.55
C ASN A 266 8.89 -6.82 -4.54
N LEU A 267 9.40 -7.81 -3.80
CA LEU A 267 10.81 -8.17 -3.83
C LEU A 267 11.26 -8.71 -5.20
N ASP A 268 10.46 -9.54 -5.84
CA ASP A 268 10.76 -10.07 -7.18
C ASP A 268 10.75 -8.93 -8.24
N MET A 269 9.86 -7.93 -8.07
CA MET A 269 9.87 -6.70 -8.89
C MET A 269 11.15 -5.89 -8.67
N LEU A 270 11.66 -5.77 -7.44
CA LEU A 270 12.92 -5.06 -7.18
C LEU A 270 14.09 -5.71 -7.95
N ILE A 271 14.14 -7.04 -8.01
CA ILE A 271 15.13 -7.78 -8.79
C ILE A 271 14.99 -7.45 -10.30
N THR A 272 13.76 -7.43 -10.81
CA THR A 272 13.48 -7.07 -12.21
C THR A 272 13.94 -5.65 -12.53
N ARG A 273 13.71 -4.70 -11.60
CA ARG A 273 14.19 -3.32 -11.72
C ARG A 273 15.70 -3.23 -11.72
N ALA A 274 16.37 -4.01 -10.88
CA ALA A 274 17.82 -4.07 -10.88
C ALA A 274 18.37 -4.59 -12.22
N LYS A 275 17.75 -5.61 -12.82
CA LYS A 275 18.11 -6.09 -14.17
C LYS A 275 17.92 -5.01 -15.23
N ALA A 276 16.79 -4.29 -15.21
CA ALA A 276 16.54 -3.20 -16.16
C ALA A 276 17.54 -2.05 -15.99
N PHE A 277 17.90 -1.70 -14.74
CA PHE A 277 18.93 -0.70 -14.46
C PHE A 277 20.29 -1.11 -15.01
N GLU A 278 20.68 -2.37 -14.85
CA GLU A 278 21.98 -2.90 -15.34
C GLU A 278 22.07 -2.95 -16.87
N ALA A 279 20.95 -2.93 -17.59
CA ALA A 279 20.91 -2.78 -19.04
C ALA A 279 21.26 -1.34 -19.51
N THR A 280 21.26 -0.36 -18.58
CA THR A 280 21.64 1.03 -18.88
C THR A 280 23.17 1.22 -18.84
N SER A 281 23.62 2.44 -19.16
CA SER A 281 25.03 2.82 -19.08
C SER A 281 25.55 2.99 -17.65
N TYR A 282 24.66 3.10 -16.68
CA TYR A 282 25.00 3.26 -15.26
C TYR A 282 25.13 1.90 -14.60
N LYS A 283 26.19 1.70 -13.81
CA LYS A 283 26.45 0.43 -13.12
C LYS A 283 26.90 0.68 -11.68
N GLY A 284 26.76 -0.34 -10.85
CA GLY A 284 27.22 -0.35 -9.46
C GLY A 284 26.14 0.03 -8.45
N LEU A 285 26.33 -0.45 -7.22
CA LEU A 285 25.34 -0.35 -6.14
C LEU A 285 24.99 1.09 -5.80
N TYR A 286 25.97 1.98 -5.70
CA TYR A 286 25.76 3.41 -5.45
C TYR A 286 24.79 4.04 -6.46
N HIS A 287 25.03 3.81 -7.75
CA HIS A 287 24.17 4.38 -8.78
C HIS A 287 22.75 3.78 -8.78
N PHE A 288 22.62 2.50 -8.45
CA PHE A 288 21.33 1.86 -8.31
C PHE A 288 20.53 2.47 -7.14
N VAL A 289 21.13 2.62 -5.96
CA VAL A 289 20.49 3.25 -4.81
C VAL A 289 20.02 4.68 -5.17
N ARG A 290 20.91 5.47 -5.81
CA ARG A 290 20.56 6.84 -6.27
C ARG A 290 19.44 6.84 -7.31
N TYR A 291 19.42 5.88 -8.21
CA TYR A 291 18.35 5.73 -9.20
C TYR A 291 17.00 5.48 -8.53
N ILE A 292 16.94 4.57 -7.57
CA ILE A 292 15.71 4.31 -6.81
C ILE A 292 15.28 5.54 -6.01
N ASP A 293 16.21 6.24 -5.34
CA ASP A 293 15.90 7.47 -4.61
C ASP A 293 15.34 8.57 -5.51
N GLN A 294 15.82 8.67 -6.76
CA GLN A 294 15.26 9.61 -7.74
C GLN A 294 13.85 9.21 -8.18
N LEU A 295 13.61 7.92 -8.46
CA LEU A 295 12.27 7.44 -8.80
C LEU A 295 11.28 7.76 -7.68
N LYS A 296 11.67 7.52 -6.42
CA LYS A 296 10.88 7.87 -5.24
C LYS A 296 10.60 9.38 -5.16
N LYS A 297 11.61 10.21 -5.35
CA LYS A 297 11.51 11.69 -5.28
C LYS A 297 10.57 12.27 -6.34
N TYR A 298 10.57 11.72 -7.54
CA TYR A 298 9.72 12.19 -8.64
C TYR A 298 8.35 11.54 -8.68
N ASN A 299 7.96 10.80 -7.62
CA ASN A 299 6.69 10.06 -7.57
C ASN A 299 6.44 9.22 -8.83
N VAL A 300 7.51 8.64 -9.41
CA VAL A 300 7.37 7.65 -10.46
C VAL A 300 6.91 6.37 -9.78
N ASP A 301 5.62 6.37 -9.40
CA ASP A 301 4.98 5.23 -8.76
C ASP A 301 4.72 4.17 -9.83
N PHE A 302 5.38 3.04 -9.65
CA PHE A 302 5.17 1.88 -10.53
C PHE A 302 4.02 0.99 -10.05
N GLY A 303 3.30 1.38 -9.01
CA GLY A 303 2.38 0.50 -8.30
C GLY A 303 3.11 -0.67 -7.61
N GLU A 304 2.49 -1.25 -6.60
CA GLU A 304 2.96 -2.54 -6.10
C GLU A 304 2.93 -3.59 -7.22
N ALA A 305 3.82 -4.59 -7.14
CA ALA A 305 3.78 -5.71 -8.07
C ALA A 305 2.40 -6.34 -8.01
N GLY A 306 1.55 -5.97 -8.97
CA GLY A 306 0.22 -6.53 -9.07
C GLY A 306 0.32 -8.04 -9.26
N LEU A 307 0.27 -8.80 -8.16
CA LEU A 307 -0.03 -10.23 -8.20
C LEU A 307 -1.50 -10.48 -8.54
N TYR A 308 -2.20 -9.40 -8.78
CA TYR A 308 -3.59 -9.46 -9.08
C TYR A 308 -3.71 -9.50 -10.59
N ASP A 309 -3.85 -10.72 -11.08
CA ASP A 309 -4.46 -10.95 -12.39
C ASP A 309 -5.71 -10.07 -12.46
N GLU A 310 -5.90 -9.35 -13.56
CA GLU A 310 -7.13 -8.58 -13.81
C GLU A 310 -8.39 -9.43 -13.61
N GLN A 311 -8.23 -10.73 -13.56
CA GLN A 311 -9.26 -11.75 -13.34
C GLN A 311 -9.51 -12.12 -11.87
N THR A 312 -8.81 -11.51 -10.89
CA THR A 312 -9.08 -11.82 -9.47
C THR A 312 -10.44 -11.26 -9.07
N ASP A 313 -11.34 -12.15 -8.62
CA ASP A 313 -12.68 -11.77 -8.15
C ASP A 313 -12.60 -11.15 -6.75
N ALA A 314 -12.34 -9.83 -6.70
CA ALA A 314 -12.23 -9.06 -5.45
C ALA A 314 -12.66 -7.59 -5.66
N VAL A 315 -13.23 -7.00 -4.62
CA VAL A 315 -13.59 -5.58 -4.57
C VAL A 315 -12.32 -4.73 -4.69
N ARG A 316 -12.33 -3.70 -5.50
CA ARG A 316 -11.17 -2.81 -5.70
C ARG A 316 -11.29 -1.54 -4.89
N LEU A 317 -10.23 -1.15 -4.19
CA LEU A 317 -10.10 0.16 -3.54
C LEU A 317 -9.06 0.98 -4.29
N MET A 318 -9.45 2.16 -4.79
CA MET A 318 -8.53 3.05 -5.49
C MET A 318 -8.90 4.53 -5.33
N SER A 319 -8.01 5.43 -5.76
CA SER A 319 -8.33 6.85 -5.79
C SER A 319 -9.19 7.21 -7.01
N ILE A 320 -10.01 8.29 -6.87
CA ILE A 320 -10.76 8.87 -7.98
C ILE A 320 -9.83 9.24 -9.17
N HIS A 321 -8.58 9.68 -8.89
CA HIS A 321 -7.63 10.01 -9.95
C HIS A 321 -7.18 8.78 -10.75
N LYS A 322 -6.94 7.66 -10.08
CA LYS A 322 -6.51 6.41 -10.72
C LYS A 322 -7.65 5.72 -11.47
N SER A 323 -8.91 5.96 -11.08
CA SER A 323 -10.06 5.41 -11.78
C SER A 323 -10.38 6.13 -13.10
N LYS A 324 -9.70 7.25 -13.40
CA LYS A 324 -9.91 7.99 -14.64
C LYS A 324 -9.59 7.12 -15.86
N GLY A 325 -10.58 6.95 -16.73
CA GLY A 325 -10.47 6.11 -17.94
C GLY A 325 -10.81 4.64 -17.72
N LEU A 326 -11.10 4.23 -16.47
CA LEU A 326 -11.61 2.90 -16.15
C LEU A 326 -13.13 2.93 -16.02
N GLU A 327 -13.76 1.79 -16.24
CA GLU A 327 -15.22 1.61 -16.13
C GLU A 327 -15.53 0.47 -15.18
N PHE A 328 -16.41 0.74 -14.21
CA PHE A 328 -16.87 -0.25 -13.24
C PHE A 328 -18.39 -0.31 -13.23
N PRO A 329 -18.98 -1.50 -13.21
CA PRO A 329 -20.43 -1.68 -13.12
C PRO A 329 -21.03 -1.11 -11.83
N VAL A 330 -20.33 -1.25 -10.70
CA VAL A 330 -20.75 -0.75 -9.37
C VAL A 330 -19.65 0.14 -8.80
N VAL A 331 -20.01 1.38 -8.46
CA VAL A 331 -19.08 2.37 -7.91
C VAL A 331 -19.59 2.86 -6.55
N ILE A 332 -18.79 2.72 -5.52
CA ILE A 332 -19.06 3.23 -4.17
C ILE A 332 -18.07 4.36 -3.89
N VAL A 333 -18.56 5.56 -3.62
CA VAL A 333 -17.70 6.71 -3.28
C VAL A 333 -17.75 6.91 -1.77
N THR A 334 -16.58 6.91 -1.11
CA THR A 334 -16.46 7.00 0.35
C THR A 334 -15.62 8.19 0.79
N GLY A 335 -15.77 8.58 2.06
CA GLY A 335 -15.03 9.69 2.65
C GLY A 335 -15.54 11.08 2.24
N MET A 336 -16.80 11.19 1.85
CA MET A 336 -17.42 12.45 1.39
C MET A 336 -17.73 13.42 2.54
N GLY A 337 -17.78 12.95 3.77
CA GLY A 337 -18.09 13.77 4.97
C GLY A 337 -16.89 14.57 5.52
N LYS A 338 -15.71 14.51 4.92
CA LYS A 338 -14.56 15.32 5.34
C LYS A 338 -14.73 16.79 4.92
N ARG A 339 -14.75 17.68 5.93
CA ARG A 339 -14.60 19.13 5.75
C ARG A 339 -13.14 19.50 5.50
#